data_4cd53b44b662671e4c5dbca198571bb8
#
_entry.id   4cd53b44b662671e4c5dbca198571bb8
#
_cell.length_a   1.000
_cell.length_b   1.000
_cell.length_c   1.000
_cell.angle_alpha   90.00
_cell.angle_beta   90.00
_cell.angle_gamma   90.00
#
_symmetry.space_group_name_H-M   'P 1'
#
loop_
_entity.id
_entity.type
_entity.pdbx_description
1 polymer ?
#
loop_
_entity_poly.entity_id
_entity_poly.type
_entity_poly.pdbx_seq_one_letter_code
_entity_poly.pdbx_strand_id
1 'polypeptide(L)'
;MHAEQHTENPAHAGPIAASPRFPVPVDAALRAAGWTPGRWDIKQAEIWADVLRRHTSPAGHQHAVFPAAVEAWAEFGGLHITPQGPGRHIAPAAVHLDPLYGLHLARTLGDLGRALDTEVCPIGEETETQALLAIDAEGRVYSLDHSGDWYLGAHIDEALATLVSGTQPERLKAS
;
A
#
# COMPACT_ATOMS: atom_id res chain seq x y z
N MET A 1 61.17 14.80 24.27
CA MET A 1 59.75 15.28 24.37
C MET A 1 59.00 14.75 23.15
N HIS A 2 58.31 13.66 23.33
CA HIS A 2 57.45 13.11 22.29
C HIS A 2 56.01 13.40 22.67
N ALA A 3 55.33 14.23 21.91
CA ALA A 3 53.91 14.40 22.00
C ALA A 3 53.26 13.17 21.35
N GLU A 4 52.74 12.30 22.17
CA GLU A 4 51.87 11.26 21.66
C GLU A 4 50.57 11.91 21.20
N GLN A 5 50.42 11.98 19.90
CA GLN A 5 49.13 12.30 19.32
C GLN A 5 48.26 11.05 19.44
N HIS A 6 47.40 11.03 20.41
CA HIS A 6 46.25 10.12 20.39
C HIS A 6 45.35 10.54 19.22
N THR A 7 45.53 9.86 18.11
CA THR A 7 44.52 9.86 17.08
C THR A 7 43.37 9.05 17.64
N GLU A 8 42.36 9.72 18.17
CA GLU A 8 41.08 9.11 18.39
C GLU A 8 40.59 8.60 17.05
N ASN A 9 40.52 7.29 16.96
CA ASN A 9 39.95 6.59 15.83
C ASN A 9 38.42 6.80 15.83
N PRO A 10 37.82 7.44 14.85
CA PRO A 10 36.38 7.64 14.81
C PRO A 10 35.61 6.39 14.41
N ALA A 11 36.17 5.21 14.63
CA ALA A 11 35.64 3.95 14.15
C ALA A 11 34.52 3.35 15.04
N HIS A 12 33.87 4.13 15.86
CA HIS A 12 32.64 3.70 16.55
C HIS A 12 31.51 4.71 16.38
N ALA A 13 31.24 5.03 15.12
CA ALA A 13 29.85 5.33 14.80
C ALA A 13 29.09 4.02 15.01
N GLY A 14 28.23 3.95 16.01
CA GLY A 14 27.31 2.84 16.19
C GLY A 14 26.53 2.58 14.89
N PRO A 15 25.87 1.44 14.74
CA PRO A 15 25.14 1.14 13.53
C PRO A 15 24.27 2.34 13.19
N ILE A 16 24.44 2.86 11.98
CA ILE A 16 23.55 3.89 11.46
C ILE A 16 22.16 3.32 11.60
N ALA A 17 21.35 3.90 12.49
CA ALA A 17 19.97 3.50 12.62
C ALA A 17 19.35 3.57 11.23
N ALA A 18 18.94 2.43 10.69
CA ALA A 18 18.23 2.39 9.43
C ALA A 18 17.09 3.40 9.52
N SER A 19 16.94 4.25 8.50
CA SER A 19 15.81 5.17 8.42
C SER A 19 14.54 4.39 8.73
N PRO A 20 13.65 4.87 9.62
CA PRO A 20 12.43 4.15 9.92
C PRO A 20 11.65 3.94 8.63
N ARG A 21 11.14 2.73 8.44
CA ARG A 21 10.39 2.34 7.24
C ARG A 21 9.17 3.24 7.02
N PHE A 22 8.52 3.64 8.12
CA PHE A 22 7.34 4.50 8.11
C PHE A 22 7.56 5.75 8.98
N PRO A 23 6.94 6.89 8.63
CA PRO A 23 6.82 8.02 9.56
C PRO A 23 6.19 7.59 10.88
N VAL A 24 6.54 8.23 11.98
CA VAL A 24 6.07 7.85 13.33
C VAL A 24 4.56 7.69 13.43
N PRO A 25 3.73 8.64 12.93
CA PRO A 25 2.27 8.48 13.01
C PRO A 25 1.74 7.30 12.19
N VAL A 26 2.37 6.99 11.07
CA VAL A 26 1.99 5.86 10.20
C VAL A 26 2.35 4.53 10.88
N ASP A 27 3.56 4.42 11.41
CA ASP A 27 4.00 3.26 12.17
C ASP A 27 3.08 2.98 13.35
N ALA A 28 2.71 4.02 14.11
CA ALA A 28 1.78 3.91 15.22
C ALA A 28 0.39 3.40 14.79
N ALA A 29 -0.14 3.91 13.68
CA ALA A 29 -1.42 3.48 13.14
C ALA A 29 -1.39 2.02 12.68
N LEU A 30 -0.32 1.61 12.01
CA LEU A 30 -0.12 0.23 11.58
C LEU A 30 -0.04 -0.74 12.77
N ARG A 31 0.74 -0.40 13.80
CA ARG A 31 0.87 -1.22 15.01
C ARG A 31 -0.44 -1.31 15.77
N ALA A 32 -1.18 -0.22 15.88
CA ALA A 32 -2.52 -0.21 16.48
C ALA A 32 -3.50 -1.12 15.73
N ALA A 33 -3.32 -1.26 14.42
CA ALA A 33 -4.12 -2.16 13.58
C ALA A 33 -3.70 -3.64 13.67
N GLY A 34 -2.57 -3.92 14.30
CA GLY A 34 -2.04 -5.28 14.45
C GLY A 34 -0.84 -5.63 13.60
N TRP A 35 -0.32 -4.67 12.84
CA TRP A 35 0.90 -4.88 12.08
C TRP A 35 2.14 -4.87 12.97
N THR A 36 3.08 -5.77 12.71
CA THR A 36 4.42 -5.77 13.27
C THR A 36 5.42 -6.07 12.15
N PRO A 37 6.69 -5.63 12.28
CA PRO A 37 7.72 -6.02 11.33
C PRO A 37 7.81 -7.54 11.19
N GLY A 38 7.87 -8.02 9.96
CA GLY A 38 7.88 -9.46 9.67
C GLY A 38 6.53 -10.13 9.57
N ARG A 39 5.43 -9.39 9.75
CA ARG A 39 4.08 -9.93 9.52
C ARG A 39 3.96 -10.46 8.09
N TRP A 40 3.56 -11.72 7.98
CA TRP A 40 3.48 -12.40 6.70
C TRP A 40 2.49 -13.56 6.75
N ASP A 41 1.31 -13.36 6.20
CA ASP A 41 0.26 -14.37 6.12
C ASP A 41 0.07 -14.81 4.66
N ILE A 42 0.98 -15.64 4.18
CA ILE A 42 0.95 -16.12 2.80
C ILE A 42 -0.26 -17.03 2.54
N LYS A 43 -0.74 -17.75 3.54
CA LYS A 43 -1.90 -18.64 3.39
C LYS A 43 -3.15 -17.84 3.07
N GLN A 44 -3.38 -16.75 3.79
CA GLN A 44 -4.51 -15.86 3.52
C GLN A 44 -4.37 -15.19 2.15
N ALA A 45 -3.18 -14.75 1.80
CA ALA A 45 -2.92 -14.16 0.48
C ALA A 45 -3.20 -15.15 -0.65
N GLU A 46 -2.81 -16.40 -0.51
CA GLU A 46 -3.08 -17.46 -1.49
C GLU A 46 -4.57 -17.78 -1.62
N ILE A 47 -5.32 -17.76 -0.50
CA ILE A 47 -6.78 -17.93 -0.52
C ILE A 47 -7.41 -16.79 -1.34
N TRP A 48 -7.05 -15.57 -1.11
CA TRP A 48 -7.54 -14.42 -1.88
C TRP A 48 -7.15 -14.51 -3.36
N ALA A 49 -5.92 -14.91 -3.64
CA ALA A 49 -5.46 -15.12 -5.01
C ALA A 49 -6.32 -16.15 -5.75
N ASP A 50 -6.64 -17.27 -5.11
CA ASP A 50 -7.50 -18.30 -5.68
C ASP A 50 -8.93 -17.80 -5.92
N VAL A 51 -9.50 -17.08 -4.96
CA VAL A 51 -10.84 -16.49 -5.11
C VAL A 51 -10.88 -15.53 -6.30
N LEU A 52 -9.91 -14.64 -6.41
CA LEU A 52 -9.84 -13.67 -7.52
C LEU A 52 -9.62 -14.35 -8.87
N ARG A 53 -8.73 -15.35 -8.95
CA ARG A 53 -8.46 -16.07 -10.20
C ARG A 53 -9.66 -16.86 -10.70
N ARG A 54 -10.47 -17.39 -9.79
CA ARG A 54 -11.66 -18.20 -10.13
C ARG A 54 -12.87 -17.36 -10.49
N HIS A 55 -12.85 -16.08 -10.13
CA HIS A 55 -13.97 -15.19 -10.40
C HIS A 55 -13.96 -14.73 -11.86
N THR A 56 -15.09 -14.93 -12.53
CA THR A 56 -15.35 -14.36 -13.85
C THR A 56 -16.64 -13.58 -13.79
N SER A 57 -16.61 -12.32 -14.23
CA SER A 57 -17.83 -11.50 -14.27
C SER A 57 -18.81 -12.03 -15.34
N PRO A 58 -20.09 -11.64 -15.29
CA PRO A 58 -21.06 -12.00 -16.34
C PRO A 58 -20.61 -11.63 -17.75
N ALA A 59 -19.83 -10.56 -17.90
CA ALA A 59 -19.28 -10.12 -19.18
C ALA A 59 -17.93 -10.77 -19.54
N GLY A 60 -17.43 -11.72 -18.73
CA GLY A 60 -16.20 -12.46 -18.99
C GLY A 60 -14.91 -11.80 -18.52
N HIS A 61 -15.00 -10.74 -17.71
CA HIS A 61 -13.82 -10.10 -17.16
C HIS A 61 -13.23 -10.92 -16.00
N GLN A 62 -11.92 -11.07 -16.00
CA GLN A 62 -11.16 -11.80 -14.98
C GLN A 62 -10.12 -10.89 -14.33
N HIS A 63 -9.76 -11.22 -13.08
CA HIS A 63 -8.70 -10.52 -12.36
C HIS A 63 -7.32 -11.01 -12.80
N ALA A 64 -6.39 -10.08 -12.91
CA ALA A 64 -4.97 -10.39 -12.95
C ALA A 64 -4.48 -10.57 -11.50
N VAL A 65 -3.64 -11.57 -11.24
CA VAL A 65 -3.00 -11.78 -9.94
C VAL A 65 -1.50 -11.93 -10.18
N PHE A 66 -0.70 -11.19 -9.46
CA PHE A 66 0.74 -11.12 -9.67
C PHE A 66 1.48 -10.94 -8.32
N PRO A 67 2.81 -11.17 -8.29
CA PRO A 67 3.57 -11.18 -7.03
C PRO A 67 3.42 -9.93 -6.17
N ALA A 68 3.45 -8.73 -6.75
CA ALA A 68 3.34 -7.49 -5.97
C ALA A 68 2.03 -7.41 -5.17
N ALA A 69 0.92 -7.89 -5.74
CA ALA A 69 -0.36 -7.95 -5.05
C ALA A 69 -0.36 -8.98 -3.92
N VAL A 70 0.13 -10.18 -4.19
CA VAL A 70 0.20 -11.27 -3.21
C VAL A 70 1.07 -10.88 -2.02
N GLU A 71 2.21 -10.25 -2.25
CA GLU A 71 3.10 -9.75 -1.20
C GLU A 71 2.44 -8.68 -0.34
N ALA A 72 1.74 -7.72 -0.96
CA ALA A 72 0.99 -6.70 -0.23
C ALA A 72 -0.11 -7.32 0.64
N TRP A 73 -0.85 -8.29 0.13
CA TRP A 73 -1.86 -9.01 0.89
C TRP A 73 -1.27 -9.82 2.05
N ALA A 74 -0.11 -10.45 1.83
CA ALA A 74 0.55 -11.25 2.86
C ALA A 74 1.01 -10.39 4.05
N GLU A 75 1.55 -9.23 3.78
CA GLU A 75 2.04 -8.33 4.83
C GLU A 75 0.94 -7.53 5.51
N PHE A 76 0.01 -6.96 4.75
CA PHE A 76 -0.96 -5.98 5.26
C PHE A 76 -2.41 -6.44 5.21
N GLY A 77 -2.70 -7.53 4.55
CA GLY A 77 -4.08 -7.99 4.35
C GLY A 77 -4.82 -8.24 5.65
N GLY A 78 -6.10 -7.84 5.69
CA GLY A 78 -6.95 -7.96 6.87
C GLY A 78 -6.84 -6.80 7.85
N LEU A 79 -5.88 -5.90 7.71
CA LEU A 79 -5.71 -4.77 8.62
C LEU A 79 -6.77 -3.69 8.40
N HIS A 80 -7.33 -3.20 9.51
CA HIS A 80 -8.11 -1.97 9.57
C HIS A 80 -7.20 -0.88 10.14
N ILE A 81 -6.72 0.02 9.30
CA ILE A 81 -5.79 1.06 9.69
C ILE A 81 -6.56 2.35 9.91
N THR A 82 -6.50 2.89 11.12
CA THR A 82 -7.16 4.14 11.49
C THR A 82 -6.10 5.23 11.73
N PRO A 83 -6.24 6.41 11.10
CA PRO A 83 -5.31 7.52 11.31
C PRO A 83 -5.25 7.96 12.78
N GLN A 84 -4.08 8.38 13.23
CA GLN A 84 -3.79 8.76 14.61
C GLN A 84 -3.58 10.28 14.79
N GLY A 85 -4.15 11.09 13.97
CA GLY A 85 -4.03 12.54 14.12
C GLY A 85 -4.59 13.32 12.94
N PRO A 86 -4.42 14.65 12.94
CA PRO A 86 -4.88 15.49 11.84
C PRO A 86 -4.07 15.21 10.56
N GLY A 87 -4.72 15.39 9.42
CA GLY A 87 -4.06 15.26 8.13
C GLY A 87 -3.05 16.38 7.86
N ARG A 88 -2.06 16.05 7.04
CA ARG A 88 -1.01 16.98 6.65
C ARG A 88 -1.49 18.03 5.63
N HIS A 89 -2.22 17.59 4.61
CA HIS A 89 -2.79 18.44 3.55
C HIS A 89 -4.30 18.30 3.45
N ILE A 90 -4.79 17.08 3.64
CA ILE A 90 -6.20 16.72 3.59
C ILE A 90 -6.54 15.84 4.78
N ALA A 91 -7.80 15.52 4.98
CA ALA A 91 -8.22 14.57 6.00
C ALA A 91 -7.55 13.21 5.76
N PRO A 92 -6.92 12.61 6.78
CA PRO A 92 -6.35 11.29 6.63
C PRO A 92 -7.45 10.24 6.43
N ALA A 93 -7.12 9.19 5.70
CA ALA A 93 -8.07 8.13 5.37
C ALA A 93 -7.85 6.88 6.24
N ALA A 94 -8.94 6.36 6.79
CA ALA A 94 -8.97 5.01 7.33
C ALA A 94 -9.10 4.02 6.18
N VAL A 95 -8.39 2.89 6.25
CA VAL A 95 -8.38 1.89 5.19
C VAL A 95 -8.59 0.49 5.74
N HIS A 96 -9.27 -0.36 4.98
CA HIS A 96 -9.37 -1.79 5.22
C HIS A 96 -8.72 -2.54 4.07
N LEU A 97 -7.67 -3.29 4.36
CA LEU A 97 -6.90 -4.01 3.35
C LEU A 97 -7.47 -5.41 3.15
N ASP A 98 -8.40 -5.52 2.22
CA ASP A 98 -9.06 -6.75 1.80
C ASP A 98 -9.30 -6.68 0.29
N PRO A 99 -8.65 -7.53 -0.52
CA PRO A 99 -8.81 -7.48 -1.97
C PRO A 99 -10.22 -7.83 -2.47
N LEU A 100 -11.05 -8.47 -1.64
CA LEU A 100 -12.39 -8.85 -2.04
C LEU A 100 -13.34 -7.66 -2.24
N TYR A 101 -12.99 -6.48 -1.76
CA TYR A 101 -13.71 -5.26 -2.13
C TYR A 101 -13.71 -5.00 -3.64
N GLY A 102 -12.69 -5.48 -4.34
CA GLY A 102 -12.58 -5.36 -5.78
C GLY A 102 -13.06 -6.58 -6.56
N LEU A 103 -13.64 -7.59 -5.91
CA LEU A 103 -14.00 -8.86 -6.57
C LEU A 103 -14.90 -8.64 -7.80
N HIS A 104 -15.87 -7.77 -7.71
CA HIS A 104 -16.82 -7.48 -8.78
C HIS A 104 -16.39 -6.32 -9.70
N LEU A 105 -15.16 -5.83 -9.55
CA LEU A 105 -14.62 -4.69 -10.30
C LEU A 105 -13.51 -5.08 -11.30
N ALA A 106 -13.51 -6.33 -11.75
CA ALA A 106 -12.51 -6.83 -12.69
C ALA A 106 -12.44 -6.00 -13.97
N ARG A 107 -13.59 -5.54 -14.48
CA ARG A 107 -13.64 -4.65 -15.64
C ARG A 107 -12.97 -3.31 -15.39
N THR A 108 -13.32 -2.66 -14.27
CA THR A 108 -12.76 -1.36 -13.89
C THR A 108 -11.25 -1.44 -13.73
N LEU A 109 -10.76 -2.49 -13.05
CA LEU A 109 -9.33 -2.73 -12.85
C LEU A 109 -8.62 -3.04 -14.17
N GLY A 110 -9.27 -3.80 -15.05
CA GLY A 110 -8.75 -4.07 -16.39
C GLY A 110 -8.64 -2.80 -17.25
N ASP A 111 -9.63 -1.92 -17.17
CA ASP A 111 -9.61 -0.63 -17.87
C ASP A 111 -8.45 0.26 -17.37
N LEU A 112 -8.26 0.34 -16.07
CA LEU A 112 -7.13 1.06 -15.49
C LEU A 112 -5.79 0.46 -15.94
N GLY A 113 -5.68 -0.87 -15.93
CA GLY A 113 -4.47 -1.57 -16.38
C GLY A 113 -4.12 -1.26 -17.83
N ARG A 114 -5.12 -1.21 -18.71
CA ARG A 114 -4.90 -0.81 -20.11
C ARG A 114 -4.43 0.63 -20.23
N ALA A 115 -5.01 1.54 -19.46
CA ALA A 115 -4.61 2.95 -19.44
C ALA A 115 -3.17 3.14 -18.94
N LEU A 116 -2.73 2.29 -18.00
CA LEU A 116 -1.39 2.33 -17.39
C LEU A 116 -0.38 1.41 -18.09
N ASP A 117 -0.81 0.62 -19.06
CA ASP A 117 -0.01 -0.41 -19.73
C ASP A 117 0.61 -1.41 -18.74
N THR A 118 -0.20 -1.90 -17.82
CA THR A 118 0.19 -2.88 -16.80
C THR A 118 -1.02 -3.68 -16.32
N GLU A 119 -0.80 -4.65 -15.43
CA GLU A 119 -1.87 -5.35 -14.73
C GLU A 119 -2.17 -4.67 -13.41
N VAL A 120 -3.43 -4.67 -12.97
CA VAL A 120 -3.88 -4.04 -11.73
C VAL A 120 -4.74 -5.01 -10.92
N CYS A 121 -4.46 -5.07 -9.62
CA CYS A 121 -5.15 -5.92 -8.64
C CYS A 121 -5.75 -5.08 -7.51
N PRO A 122 -6.90 -5.49 -6.94
CA PRO A 122 -7.42 -4.81 -5.76
C PRO A 122 -6.61 -5.15 -4.51
N ILE A 123 -6.51 -4.20 -3.58
CA ILE A 123 -5.85 -4.43 -2.28
C ILE A 123 -6.72 -4.01 -1.09
N GLY A 124 -7.74 -3.21 -1.28
CA GLY A 124 -8.56 -2.74 -0.16
C GLY A 124 -9.49 -1.60 -0.53
N GLU A 125 -9.96 -0.90 0.49
CA GLU A 125 -10.91 0.18 0.36
C GLU A 125 -10.63 1.26 1.40
N GLU A 126 -10.83 2.53 1.04
CA GLU A 126 -10.95 3.62 2.00
C GLU A 126 -12.32 3.53 2.66
N THR A 127 -12.34 3.51 4.00
CA THR A 127 -13.55 3.17 4.76
C THR A 127 -14.69 4.19 4.56
N GLU A 128 -14.37 5.48 4.58
CA GLU A 128 -15.41 6.53 4.51
C GLU A 128 -15.89 6.81 3.08
N THR A 129 -14.97 6.88 2.14
CA THR A 129 -15.27 7.22 0.75
C THR A 129 -15.65 6.02 -0.10
N GLN A 130 -15.34 4.81 0.38
CA GLN A 130 -15.45 3.56 -0.35
C GLN A 130 -14.63 3.53 -1.65
N ALA A 131 -13.60 4.38 -1.73
CA ALA A 131 -12.66 4.35 -2.83
C ALA A 131 -11.91 3.03 -2.86
N LEU A 132 -11.86 2.39 -4.02
CA LEU A 132 -11.12 1.14 -4.20
C LEU A 132 -9.62 1.43 -4.21
N LEU A 133 -8.86 0.67 -3.43
CA LEU A 133 -7.40 0.70 -3.45
C LEU A 133 -6.89 -0.43 -4.34
N ALA A 134 -5.96 -0.11 -5.21
CA ALA A 134 -5.44 -1.05 -6.20
C ALA A 134 -3.92 -0.93 -6.33
N ILE A 135 -3.28 -2.01 -6.71
CA ILE A 135 -1.84 -2.10 -6.92
C ILE A 135 -1.55 -2.62 -8.33
N ASP A 136 -0.55 -2.07 -9.00
CA ASP A 136 -0.13 -2.58 -10.30
C ASP A 136 1.02 -3.61 -10.18
N ALA A 137 1.37 -4.23 -11.30
CA ALA A 137 2.39 -5.27 -11.32
C ALA A 137 3.79 -4.77 -10.94
N GLU A 138 4.03 -3.47 -10.98
CA GLU A 138 5.28 -2.84 -10.57
C GLU A 138 5.26 -2.35 -9.12
N GLY A 139 4.15 -2.56 -8.41
CA GLY A 139 3.99 -2.20 -7.01
C GLY A 139 3.40 -0.82 -6.75
N ARG A 140 3.12 -0.04 -7.78
CA ARG A 140 2.52 1.29 -7.64
C ARG A 140 1.06 1.16 -7.19
N VAL A 141 0.61 2.08 -6.35
CA VAL A 141 -0.71 2.01 -5.71
C VAL A 141 -1.58 3.19 -6.09
N TYR A 142 -2.86 2.91 -6.26
CA TYR A 142 -3.87 3.85 -6.74
C TYR A 142 -5.13 3.80 -5.89
N SER A 143 -5.87 4.92 -5.90
CA SER A 143 -7.22 5.00 -5.36
C SER A 143 -8.18 5.34 -6.49
N LEU A 144 -9.28 4.62 -6.57
CA LEU A 144 -10.29 4.80 -7.60
C LEU A 144 -11.63 5.15 -6.94
N ASP A 145 -12.16 6.32 -7.26
CA ASP A 145 -13.49 6.73 -6.84
C ASP A 145 -14.25 7.39 -8.00
N HIS A 146 -15.48 7.81 -7.76
CA HIS A 146 -16.29 8.45 -8.79
C HIS A 146 -15.81 9.85 -9.20
N SER A 147 -14.88 10.44 -8.45
CA SER A 147 -14.26 11.74 -8.82
C SER A 147 -13.03 11.57 -9.71
N GLY A 148 -12.49 10.37 -9.81
CA GLY A 148 -11.33 10.06 -10.65
C GLY A 148 -10.43 8.99 -10.05
N ASP A 149 -9.29 8.82 -10.70
CA ASP A 149 -8.25 7.88 -10.30
C ASP A 149 -7.05 8.66 -9.77
N TRP A 150 -6.47 8.19 -8.67
CA TRP A 150 -5.44 8.90 -7.93
C TRP A 150 -4.23 8.01 -7.74
N TYR A 151 -3.04 8.57 -7.93
CA TYR A 151 -1.78 7.92 -7.62
C TYR A 151 -1.40 8.18 -6.17
N LEU A 152 -1.15 7.11 -5.41
CA LEU A 152 -0.86 7.18 -3.98
C LEU A 152 0.62 7.01 -3.65
N GLY A 153 1.35 6.24 -4.42
CA GLY A 153 2.76 6.00 -4.17
C GLY A 153 3.37 4.93 -5.07
N ALA A 154 4.71 4.90 -5.10
CA ALA A 154 5.49 3.97 -5.91
C ALA A 154 5.44 2.53 -5.38
N HIS A 155 5.05 2.35 -4.12
CA HIS A 155 4.89 1.06 -3.45
C HIS A 155 3.89 1.20 -2.30
N ILE A 156 3.50 0.06 -1.72
CA ILE A 156 2.47 0.03 -0.68
C ILE A 156 2.84 0.86 0.56
N ASP A 157 4.10 0.90 0.96
CA ASP A 157 4.54 1.67 2.13
C ASP A 157 4.29 3.17 1.93
N GLU A 158 4.64 3.70 0.77
CA GLU A 158 4.41 5.11 0.43
C GLU A 158 2.92 5.42 0.33
N ALA A 159 2.14 4.51 -0.25
CA ALA A 159 0.70 4.66 -0.36
C ALA A 159 0.01 4.70 1.00
N LEU A 160 0.40 3.82 1.92
CA LEU A 160 -0.13 3.82 3.29
C LEU A 160 0.25 5.11 4.01
N ALA A 161 1.46 5.60 3.83
CA ALA A 161 1.89 6.88 4.39
C ALA A 161 1.07 8.04 3.84
N THR A 162 0.82 8.06 2.53
CA THR A 162 -0.02 9.07 1.87
C THR A 162 -1.43 9.12 2.46
N LEU A 163 -2.07 7.96 2.59
CA LEU A 163 -3.44 7.85 3.10
C LEU A 163 -3.54 8.20 4.58
N VAL A 164 -2.69 7.59 5.40
CA VAL A 164 -2.74 7.72 6.86
C VAL A 164 -2.25 9.09 7.34
N SER A 165 -1.34 9.72 6.63
CA SER A 165 -0.86 11.06 6.94
C SER A 165 -1.74 12.17 6.35
N GLY A 166 -2.69 11.84 5.47
CA GLY A 166 -3.49 12.85 4.77
C GLY A 166 -2.66 13.71 3.84
N THR A 167 -1.70 13.13 3.14
CA THR A 167 -0.94 13.80 2.09
C THR A 167 -1.79 13.85 0.82
N GLN A 168 -1.77 14.99 0.12
CA GLN A 168 -2.55 15.15 -1.11
C GLN A 168 -2.04 14.19 -2.19
N PRO A 169 -2.88 13.26 -2.69
CA PRO A 169 -2.49 12.39 -3.80
C PRO A 169 -2.47 13.13 -5.13
N GLU A 170 -1.77 12.56 -6.09
CA GLU A 170 -1.72 13.07 -7.45
C GLU A 170 -2.84 12.47 -8.30
N ARG A 171 -3.60 13.31 -8.97
CA ARG A 171 -4.66 12.84 -9.85
C ARG A 171 -4.06 12.29 -11.15
N LEU A 172 -4.49 11.09 -11.56
CA LEU A 172 -4.13 10.55 -12.85
C LEU A 172 -4.84 11.34 -13.94
N LYS A 173 -4.09 11.71 -14.97
CA LYS A 173 -4.67 12.40 -16.14
C LYS A 173 -5.46 11.38 -16.95
N ALA A 174 -6.70 11.73 -17.28
CA ALA A 174 -7.45 10.99 -18.27
C ALA A 174 -6.69 11.09 -19.61
N SER A 175 -6.33 9.94 -20.16
CA SER A 175 -5.76 9.86 -21.52
C SER A 175 -6.88 9.97 -22.56
#